data_ef2109290cc81b1406208f1ef18f2856
#
_entry.id   ef2109290cc81b1406208f1ef18f2856
#
_cell.length_a   1.000
_cell.length_b   1.000
_cell.length_c   1.000
_cell.angle_alpha   90.00
_cell.angle_beta   90.00
_cell.angle_gamma   90.00
#
_symmetry.space_group_name_H-M   'P 1'
#
loop_
_entity.id
_entity.type
_entity.pdbx_description
1 polymer ?
#
loop_
_entity_poly.entity_id
_entity_poly.type
_entity_poly.pdbx_seq_one_letter_code
_entity_poly.pdbx_strand_id
1 'polypeptide(L)'
;YRLNLLSIFNPYGSPFGIESLIPQFYFFEKTKNIGDFEGFNYLGAGMIFMLIVLLFNKIINFNTNSIVKSLKNNYFTILIIFIITIYSLSNKIALGPYEIFQYNLPEIFKVFTSPFRASGRMFWPAYYLIYILILFNIFKSFHVKYAISIILFSLLLTTYDIKDHITLTRASKGIEISKIEEKNFNSNEWKIFASKYKHINYVFPVHVPHNWQQLSYFAAKNKLNINAGYWARHNEIAERKYTEETEIRIESNVYDKNTLYFFNDIDYWILAKEKNELGKNLVKEFIIQKCIFGQNECNFRILAPNYLEKHEDAITK
;
A
#
# COMPACT_ATOMS: atom_id res chain seq x y z
N TYR A 1 12.09 -2.64 3.08
CA TYR A 1 11.87 -1.33 2.43
C TYR A 1 13.10 -0.84 1.65
N ARG A 2 13.89 -1.76 1.07
CA ARG A 2 15.18 -1.51 0.42
C ARG A 2 15.09 -1.66 -1.11
N LEU A 3 16.04 -1.09 -1.84
CA LEU A 3 16.28 -1.39 -3.24
C LEU A 3 16.97 -2.75 -3.35
N ASN A 4 16.42 -3.64 -4.17
CA ASN A 4 17.12 -4.87 -4.57
C ASN A 4 17.96 -4.59 -5.82
N LEU A 5 19.20 -5.09 -5.87
CA LEU A 5 20.10 -4.86 -7.00
C LEU A 5 19.55 -5.36 -8.35
N LEU A 6 18.69 -6.36 -8.32
CA LEU A 6 18.00 -6.87 -9.52
C LEU A 6 16.65 -6.20 -9.79
N SER A 7 16.20 -5.23 -8.98
CA SER A 7 14.87 -4.63 -9.09
C SER A 7 14.59 -4.01 -10.47
N ILE A 8 15.61 -3.51 -11.16
CA ILE A 8 15.52 -2.93 -12.52
C ILE A 8 15.07 -3.99 -13.54
N PHE A 9 15.45 -5.23 -13.34
CA PHE A 9 15.17 -6.36 -14.26
C PHE A 9 14.13 -7.33 -13.70
N ASN A 10 13.81 -7.26 -12.40
CA ASN A 10 12.95 -8.23 -11.72
C ASN A 10 11.51 -7.75 -11.62
N PRO A 11 10.55 -8.38 -12.32
CA PRO A 11 9.13 -8.05 -12.24
C PRO A 11 8.46 -8.54 -10.96
N TYR A 12 9.05 -9.49 -10.23
CA TYR A 12 8.42 -10.16 -9.07
C TYR A 12 8.38 -9.33 -7.80
N GLY A 13 9.08 -8.20 -7.76
CA GLY A 13 8.98 -7.26 -6.64
C GLY A 13 7.68 -6.44 -6.61
N SER A 14 6.85 -6.56 -7.63
CA SER A 14 5.58 -5.83 -7.69
C SER A 14 4.62 -6.31 -6.61
N PRO A 15 4.03 -5.40 -5.83
CA PRO A 15 2.96 -5.74 -4.90
C PRO A 15 1.69 -6.25 -5.60
N PHE A 16 1.59 -6.06 -6.92
CA PHE A 16 0.43 -6.41 -7.74
C PHE A 16 0.57 -7.75 -8.46
N GLY A 17 1.66 -8.50 -8.25
CA GLY A 17 1.83 -9.83 -8.84
C GLY A 17 1.90 -9.81 -10.38
N ILE A 18 2.66 -8.87 -10.96
CA ILE A 18 2.82 -8.77 -12.41
C ILE A 18 3.58 -10.01 -12.92
N GLU A 19 2.93 -10.80 -13.78
CA GLU A 19 3.60 -11.79 -14.61
C GLU A 19 4.24 -11.08 -15.80
N SER A 20 5.53 -11.23 -15.96
CA SER A 20 6.33 -10.58 -17.01
C SER A 20 6.71 -11.56 -18.11
N LEU A 21 6.99 -11.02 -19.30
CA LEU A 21 7.63 -11.74 -20.42
C LEU A 21 9.05 -12.22 -20.07
N ILE A 22 9.68 -11.61 -19.11
CA ILE A 22 11.04 -12.00 -18.70
C ILE A 22 10.95 -13.37 -18.03
N PRO A 23 11.72 -14.36 -18.51
CA PRO A 23 11.72 -15.70 -17.95
C PRO A 23 11.98 -15.67 -16.45
N GLN A 24 11.32 -16.57 -15.72
CA GLN A 24 11.54 -16.79 -14.30
C GLN A 24 12.91 -17.46 -14.09
N PHE A 25 13.96 -16.68 -14.11
CA PHE A 25 15.25 -17.18 -13.64
C PHE A 25 15.23 -17.28 -12.12
N TYR A 26 15.98 -18.23 -11.58
CA TYR A 26 16.11 -18.43 -10.12
C TYR A 26 16.47 -17.14 -9.36
N PHE A 27 17.23 -16.22 -9.98
CA PHE A 27 17.58 -14.92 -9.42
C PHE A 27 16.40 -13.93 -9.32
N PHE A 28 15.29 -14.21 -9.98
CA PHE A 28 14.10 -13.37 -10.01
C PHE A 28 12.96 -13.90 -9.12
N GLU A 29 13.23 -14.87 -8.25
CA GLU A 29 12.26 -15.33 -7.27
C GLU A 29 11.84 -14.20 -6.33
N LYS A 30 10.63 -14.35 -5.75
CA LYS A 30 10.13 -13.42 -4.73
C LYS A 30 11.14 -13.30 -3.61
N THR A 31 11.52 -12.07 -3.32
CA THR A 31 12.37 -11.79 -2.16
C THR A 31 11.64 -12.21 -0.89
N LYS A 32 12.35 -12.81 0.06
CA LYS A 32 11.77 -13.29 1.32
C LYS A 32 11.32 -12.16 2.25
N ASN A 33 11.74 -10.93 1.99
CA ASN A 33 11.42 -9.78 2.80
C ASN A 33 10.16 -9.07 2.31
N ILE A 34 9.14 -9.04 3.17
CA ILE A 34 7.84 -8.39 2.93
C ILE A 34 7.97 -6.90 2.54
N GLY A 35 9.06 -6.21 2.93
CA GLY A 35 9.26 -4.79 2.64
C GLY A 35 9.96 -4.49 1.30
N ASP A 36 10.43 -5.46 0.56
CA ASP A 36 11.20 -5.25 -0.67
C ASP A 36 10.34 -4.71 -1.84
N PHE A 37 9.00 -4.80 -1.74
CA PHE A 37 8.07 -4.19 -2.71
C PHE A 37 8.20 -2.66 -2.80
N GLU A 38 8.65 -2.01 -1.74
CA GLU A 38 8.88 -0.55 -1.72
C GLU A 38 10.06 -0.13 -2.61
N GLY A 39 10.98 -1.04 -2.89
CA GLY A 39 12.10 -0.86 -3.81
C GLY A 39 11.83 -1.40 -5.22
N PHE A 40 10.56 -1.61 -5.59
CA PHE A 40 10.20 -2.06 -6.93
C PHE A 40 10.49 -0.98 -7.96
N ASN A 41 11.42 -1.29 -8.90
CA ASN A 41 11.90 -0.38 -9.94
C ASN A 41 12.07 -1.10 -11.28
N TYR A 42 11.16 -2.01 -11.60
CA TYR A 42 11.22 -2.76 -12.85
C TYR A 42 11.05 -1.85 -14.08
N LEU A 43 11.99 -1.90 -15.00
CA LEU A 43 12.00 -1.07 -16.21
C LEU A 43 10.89 -1.46 -17.22
N GLY A 44 10.41 -2.67 -17.18
CA GLY A 44 9.52 -3.22 -18.21
C GLY A 44 10.27 -3.79 -19.40
N ALA A 45 9.70 -4.81 -20.03
CA ALA A 45 10.32 -5.54 -21.12
C ALA A 45 10.71 -4.64 -22.31
N GLY A 46 9.92 -3.61 -22.59
CA GLY A 46 10.21 -2.69 -23.70
C GLY A 46 11.43 -1.80 -23.44
N MET A 47 11.58 -1.29 -22.20
CA MET A 47 12.75 -0.46 -21.87
C MET A 47 14.03 -1.31 -21.80
N ILE A 48 13.92 -2.53 -21.31
CA ILE A 48 15.03 -3.50 -21.31
C ILE A 48 15.43 -3.82 -22.74
N PHE A 49 14.48 -4.03 -23.65
CA PHE A 49 14.76 -4.21 -25.07
C PHE A 49 15.53 -3.02 -25.65
N MET A 50 15.07 -1.77 -25.43
CA MET A 50 15.78 -0.58 -25.89
C MET A 50 17.20 -0.48 -25.32
N LEU A 51 17.37 -0.85 -24.05
CA LEU A 51 18.69 -0.87 -23.41
C LEU A 51 19.62 -1.89 -24.09
N ILE A 52 19.12 -3.09 -24.41
CA ILE A 52 19.87 -4.12 -25.14
C ILE A 52 20.28 -3.61 -26.53
N VAL A 53 19.36 -3.00 -27.27
CA VAL A 53 19.64 -2.42 -28.61
C VAL A 53 20.73 -1.35 -28.51
N LEU A 54 20.69 -0.48 -27.50
CA LEU A 54 21.74 0.52 -27.27
C LEU A 54 23.09 -0.10 -26.91
N LEU A 55 23.10 -1.13 -26.08
CA LEU A 55 24.32 -1.85 -25.71
C LEU A 55 24.98 -2.50 -26.95
N PHE A 56 24.20 -3.18 -27.77
CA PHE A 56 24.69 -3.75 -29.04
C PHE A 56 25.24 -2.66 -29.96
N ASN A 57 24.53 -1.55 -30.16
CA ASN A 57 25.01 -0.45 -30.97
C ASN A 57 26.32 0.15 -30.44
N LYS A 58 26.47 0.26 -29.10
CA LYS A 58 27.71 0.75 -28.49
C LYS A 58 28.87 -0.24 -28.57
N ILE A 59 28.60 -1.54 -28.51
CA ILE A 59 29.64 -2.57 -28.70
C ILE A 59 30.21 -2.50 -30.12
N ILE A 60 29.32 -2.36 -31.12
CA ILE A 60 29.74 -2.27 -32.54
C ILE A 60 30.51 -0.96 -32.79
N ASN A 61 30.10 0.16 -32.20
CA ASN A 61 30.67 1.49 -32.41
C ASN A 61 31.49 1.94 -31.18
N PHE A 62 32.29 1.05 -30.60
CA PHE A 62 33.02 1.30 -29.35
C PHE A 62 34.06 2.40 -29.51
N ASN A 63 33.95 3.45 -28.69
CA ASN A 63 34.89 4.55 -28.63
C ASN A 63 35.15 4.99 -27.20
N THR A 64 36.30 4.62 -26.65
CA THR A 64 36.72 4.94 -25.27
C THR A 64 36.78 6.42 -24.98
N ASN A 65 37.28 7.24 -25.92
CA ASN A 65 37.43 8.68 -25.73
C ASN A 65 36.06 9.38 -25.54
N SER A 66 35.03 8.92 -26.27
CA SER A 66 33.68 9.44 -26.13
C SER A 66 33.08 9.13 -24.76
N ILE A 67 33.33 7.90 -24.24
CA ILE A 67 32.86 7.48 -22.92
C ILE A 67 33.51 8.32 -21.82
N VAL A 68 34.85 8.45 -21.83
CA VAL A 68 35.57 9.22 -20.81
C VAL A 68 35.15 10.68 -20.82
N LYS A 69 34.96 11.29 -22.00
CA LYS A 69 34.46 12.66 -22.13
C LYS A 69 33.03 12.79 -21.54
N SER A 70 32.16 11.85 -21.81
CA SER A 70 30.79 11.86 -21.26
C SER A 70 30.78 11.74 -19.74
N LEU A 71 31.59 10.86 -19.17
CA LEU A 71 31.73 10.70 -17.71
C LEU A 71 32.26 12.00 -17.06
N LYS A 72 33.29 12.61 -17.63
CA LYS A 72 33.85 13.87 -17.13
C LYS A 72 32.82 15.01 -17.15
N ASN A 73 32.06 15.13 -18.22
CA ASN A 73 31.07 16.22 -18.36
C ASN A 73 29.86 16.06 -17.41
N ASN A 74 29.55 14.83 -16.98
CA ASN A 74 28.38 14.54 -16.18
C ASN A 74 28.72 13.98 -14.78
N TYR A 75 29.96 14.18 -14.31
CA TYR A 75 30.45 13.57 -13.06
C TYR A 75 29.58 13.90 -11.85
N PHE A 76 29.09 15.14 -11.77
CA PHE A 76 28.24 15.59 -10.66
C PHE A 76 26.90 14.85 -10.64
N THR A 77 26.25 14.73 -11.80
CA THR A 77 25.00 13.95 -11.93
C THR A 77 25.21 12.48 -11.58
N ILE A 78 26.34 11.90 -12.04
CA ILE A 78 26.69 10.51 -11.74
C ILE A 78 26.94 10.33 -10.24
N LEU A 79 27.61 11.29 -9.59
CA LEU A 79 27.85 11.27 -8.15
C LEU A 79 26.55 11.32 -7.35
N ILE A 80 25.62 12.20 -7.73
CA ILE A 80 24.31 12.29 -7.08
C ILE A 80 23.55 10.96 -7.21
N ILE A 81 23.49 10.40 -8.42
CA ILE A 81 22.82 9.12 -8.67
C ILE A 81 23.46 8.02 -7.84
N PHE A 82 24.78 7.98 -7.77
CA PHE A 82 25.52 7.00 -6.98
C PHE A 82 25.19 7.09 -5.49
N ILE A 83 25.17 8.29 -4.91
CA ILE A 83 24.80 8.54 -3.51
C ILE A 83 23.36 8.10 -3.24
N ILE A 84 22.42 8.48 -4.10
CA ILE A 84 21.01 8.10 -3.97
C ILE A 84 20.85 6.57 -4.07
N THR A 85 21.58 5.92 -4.96
CA THR A 85 21.55 4.49 -5.14
C THR A 85 22.06 3.76 -3.88
N ILE A 86 23.21 4.18 -3.33
CA ILE A 86 23.74 3.62 -2.07
C ILE A 86 22.73 3.79 -0.94
N TYR A 87 22.15 4.95 -0.79
CA TYR A 87 21.13 5.20 0.24
C TYR A 87 19.93 4.27 0.06
N SER A 88 19.50 4.06 -1.20
CA SER A 88 18.34 3.21 -1.52
C SER A 88 18.57 1.73 -1.22
N LEU A 89 19.81 1.24 -1.30
CA LEU A 89 20.17 -0.14 -0.97
C LEU A 89 19.97 -0.46 0.52
N SER A 90 19.95 0.57 1.39
CA SER A 90 19.83 0.42 2.84
C SER A 90 21.04 -0.34 3.46
N ASN A 91 20.92 -0.70 4.73
CA ASN A 91 21.98 -1.44 5.46
C ASN A 91 21.96 -2.96 5.24
N LYS A 92 21.01 -3.46 4.44
CA LYS A 92 20.88 -4.87 4.04
C LYS A 92 20.80 -4.95 2.52
N ILE A 93 21.91 -5.15 1.87
CA ILE A 93 21.98 -5.21 0.41
C ILE A 93 21.55 -6.59 -0.07
N ALA A 94 20.58 -6.62 -1.01
CA ALA A 94 20.06 -7.86 -1.58
C ALA A 94 20.27 -7.94 -3.08
N LEU A 95 20.54 -9.16 -3.56
CA LEU A 95 20.59 -9.53 -4.96
C LEU A 95 19.57 -10.65 -5.19
N GLY A 96 18.42 -10.32 -5.79
CA GLY A 96 17.32 -11.28 -5.89
C GLY A 96 16.85 -11.75 -4.51
N PRO A 97 16.73 -13.07 -4.28
CA PRO A 97 16.29 -13.62 -3.00
C PRO A 97 17.37 -13.62 -1.91
N TYR A 98 18.60 -13.28 -2.25
CA TYR A 98 19.75 -13.39 -1.33
C TYR A 98 20.14 -12.06 -0.72
N GLU A 99 20.36 -12.05 0.60
CA GLU A 99 21.06 -10.96 1.29
C GLU A 99 22.56 -11.18 1.17
N ILE A 100 23.24 -10.36 0.35
CA ILE A 100 24.67 -10.52 0.07
C ILE A 100 25.56 -9.76 1.05
N PHE A 101 25.03 -8.70 1.66
CA PHE A 101 25.80 -7.88 2.60
C PHE A 101 24.88 -7.19 3.60
N GLN A 102 25.31 -7.17 4.87
CA GLN A 102 24.63 -6.45 5.94
C GLN A 102 25.66 -5.72 6.79
N TYR A 103 25.36 -4.49 7.18
CA TYR A 103 26.18 -3.71 8.11
C TYR A 103 25.31 -3.01 9.16
N ASN A 104 25.91 -2.76 10.33
CA ASN A 104 25.22 -2.04 11.40
C ASN A 104 25.32 -0.53 11.16
N LEU A 105 24.19 0.14 11.10
CA LEU A 105 24.15 1.59 11.01
C LEU A 105 24.49 2.19 12.40
N PRO A 106 25.48 3.10 12.50
CA PRO A 106 25.71 3.85 13.72
C PRO A 106 24.45 4.63 14.14
N GLU A 107 24.24 4.77 15.45
CA GLU A 107 23.03 5.40 16.03
C GLU A 107 22.77 6.81 15.46
N ILE A 108 23.83 7.58 15.26
CA ILE A 108 23.74 8.94 14.72
C ILE A 108 23.06 8.96 13.33
N PHE A 109 23.27 7.94 12.49
CA PHE A 109 22.64 7.86 11.19
C PHE A 109 21.19 7.36 11.26
N LYS A 110 20.81 6.63 12.32
CA LYS A 110 19.42 6.18 12.53
C LYS A 110 18.46 7.37 12.68
N VAL A 111 18.91 8.47 13.29
CA VAL A 111 18.10 9.69 13.41
C VAL A 111 17.73 10.24 12.04
N PHE A 112 18.64 10.21 11.06
CA PHE A 112 18.39 10.70 9.70
C PHE A 112 17.66 9.69 8.82
N THR A 113 17.83 8.39 9.05
CA THR A 113 17.25 7.34 8.21
C THR A 113 15.87 6.87 8.70
N SER A 114 15.59 6.96 9.99
CA SER A 114 14.31 6.53 10.56
C SER A 114 13.07 7.24 9.97
N PRO A 115 13.10 8.54 9.57
CA PRO A 115 11.99 9.17 8.90
C PRO A 115 11.67 8.56 7.53
N PHE A 116 12.68 8.00 6.85
CA PHE A 116 12.58 7.47 5.48
C PHE A 116 12.57 5.94 5.48
N ARG A 117 11.52 5.32 6.05
CA ARG A 117 11.40 3.84 6.15
C ARG A 117 11.50 3.13 4.80
N ALA A 118 11.02 3.77 3.74
CA ALA A 118 11.02 3.22 2.37
C ALA A 118 12.23 3.72 1.58
N SER A 119 13.45 3.38 2.01
CA SER A 119 14.69 3.78 1.35
C SER A 119 14.73 3.41 -0.15
N GLY A 120 14.15 2.27 -0.53
CA GLY A 120 14.07 1.82 -1.92
C GLY A 120 13.37 2.82 -2.86
N ARG A 121 12.42 3.62 -2.38
CA ARG A 121 11.76 4.67 -3.17
C ARG A 121 12.71 5.83 -3.52
N MET A 122 13.77 6.03 -2.76
CA MET A 122 14.74 7.09 -3.06
C MET A 122 15.50 6.85 -4.36
N PHE A 123 15.41 5.63 -4.93
CA PHE A 123 15.96 5.33 -6.25
C PHE A 123 15.13 5.91 -7.40
N TRP A 124 13.89 6.34 -7.21
CA TRP A 124 13.03 6.83 -8.29
C TRP A 124 13.65 7.95 -9.15
N PRO A 125 14.36 8.96 -8.62
CA PRO A 125 15.02 9.93 -9.47
C PRO A 125 16.03 9.30 -10.43
N ALA A 126 16.82 8.35 -9.96
CA ALA A 126 17.77 7.60 -10.79
C ALA A 126 17.04 6.73 -11.83
N TYR A 127 15.97 6.07 -11.42
CA TYR A 127 15.10 5.26 -12.29
C TYR A 127 14.53 6.07 -13.45
N TYR A 128 13.91 7.22 -13.19
CA TYR A 128 13.39 8.08 -14.25
C TYR A 128 14.48 8.66 -15.14
N LEU A 129 15.65 8.96 -14.58
CA LEU A 129 16.78 9.40 -15.38
C LEU A 129 17.27 8.30 -16.33
N ILE A 130 17.29 7.04 -15.90
CA ILE A 130 17.59 5.89 -16.77
C ILE A 130 16.63 5.85 -17.96
N TYR A 131 15.32 6.04 -17.74
CA TYR A 131 14.32 6.11 -18.82
C TYR A 131 14.65 7.22 -19.82
N ILE A 132 14.90 8.43 -19.32
CA ILE A 132 15.22 9.58 -20.16
C ILE A 132 16.51 9.34 -20.96
N LEU A 133 17.53 8.79 -20.32
CA LEU A 133 18.80 8.50 -20.98
C LEU A 133 18.67 7.42 -22.05
N ILE A 134 17.87 6.37 -21.83
CA ILE A 134 17.62 5.34 -22.85
C ILE A 134 16.93 5.98 -24.06
N LEU A 135 15.84 6.71 -23.86
CA LEU A 135 15.10 7.36 -24.94
C LEU A 135 15.97 8.37 -25.70
N PHE A 136 16.70 9.23 -24.99
CA PHE A 136 17.60 10.21 -25.60
C PHE A 136 18.68 9.53 -26.45
N ASN A 137 19.29 8.44 -25.95
CA ASN A 137 20.34 7.74 -26.70
C ASN A 137 19.77 6.98 -27.90
N ILE A 138 18.53 6.50 -27.88
CA ILE A 138 17.88 5.89 -29.05
C ILE A 138 17.78 6.94 -30.18
N PHE A 139 17.26 8.14 -29.90
CA PHE A 139 17.18 9.21 -30.89
C PHE A 139 18.53 9.71 -31.37
N LYS A 140 19.54 9.72 -30.50
CA LYS A 140 20.91 10.15 -30.84
C LYS A 140 21.66 9.11 -31.69
N SER A 141 21.40 7.83 -31.48
CA SER A 141 22.17 6.72 -32.08
C SER A 141 21.60 6.19 -33.37
N PHE A 142 20.31 6.42 -33.63
CA PHE A 142 19.61 5.90 -34.79
C PHE A 142 18.93 6.99 -35.61
N HIS A 143 18.82 6.77 -36.92
CA HIS A 143 18.02 7.67 -37.75
C HIS A 143 16.56 7.68 -37.28
N VAL A 144 15.89 8.81 -37.36
CA VAL A 144 14.54 9.06 -36.79
C VAL A 144 13.53 7.95 -37.11
N LYS A 145 13.51 7.45 -38.34
CA LYS A 145 12.60 6.34 -38.74
C LYS A 145 12.84 5.07 -37.91
N TYR A 146 14.10 4.68 -37.76
CA TYR A 146 14.45 3.49 -36.96
C TYR A 146 14.22 3.72 -35.46
N ALA A 147 14.53 4.91 -34.96
CA ALA A 147 14.25 5.26 -33.57
C ALA A 147 12.76 5.13 -33.24
N ILE A 148 11.87 5.67 -34.10
CA ILE A 148 10.43 5.54 -33.94
C ILE A 148 10.00 4.06 -33.99
N SER A 149 10.52 3.27 -34.93
CA SER A 149 10.19 1.84 -35.01
C SER A 149 10.60 1.07 -33.75
N ILE A 150 11.79 1.34 -33.21
CA ILE A 150 12.28 0.74 -31.95
C ILE A 150 11.35 1.13 -30.79
N ILE A 151 10.94 2.38 -30.70
CA ILE A 151 10.06 2.87 -29.64
C ILE A 151 8.66 2.23 -29.75
N LEU A 152 8.08 2.18 -30.95
CA LEU A 152 6.78 1.56 -31.16
C LEU A 152 6.79 0.05 -30.79
N PHE A 153 7.84 -0.66 -31.21
CA PHE A 153 8.00 -2.07 -30.83
C PHE A 153 8.17 -2.22 -29.32
N SER A 154 8.96 -1.33 -28.67
CA SER A 154 9.12 -1.30 -27.21
C SER A 154 7.79 -1.06 -26.49
N LEU A 155 6.94 -0.17 -27.01
CA LEU A 155 5.61 0.07 -26.45
C LEU A 155 4.72 -1.17 -26.54
N LEU A 156 4.75 -1.89 -27.67
CA LEU A 156 4.01 -3.16 -27.82
C LEU A 156 4.51 -4.21 -26.83
N LEU A 157 5.83 -4.35 -26.66
CA LEU A 157 6.42 -5.25 -25.68
C LEU A 157 5.99 -4.87 -24.25
N THR A 158 6.04 -3.59 -23.89
CA THR A 158 5.61 -3.12 -22.56
C THR A 158 4.14 -3.39 -22.32
N THR A 159 3.28 -3.11 -23.32
CA THR A 159 1.83 -3.35 -23.20
C THR A 159 1.52 -4.83 -22.99
N TYR A 160 2.24 -5.69 -23.69
CA TYR A 160 2.10 -7.13 -23.54
C TYR A 160 2.64 -7.62 -22.19
N ASP A 161 3.75 -7.05 -21.73
CA ASP A 161 4.39 -7.37 -20.46
C ASP A 161 3.48 -7.08 -19.26
N ILE A 162 2.69 -5.99 -19.31
CA ILE A 162 1.80 -5.57 -18.23
C ILE A 162 0.32 -5.96 -18.45
N LYS A 163 0.01 -6.80 -19.45
CA LYS A 163 -1.37 -7.14 -19.84
C LYS A 163 -2.22 -7.66 -18.68
N ASP A 164 -1.65 -8.52 -17.84
CA ASP A 164 -2.35 -9.15 -16.74
C ASP A 164 -2.68 -8.13 -15.64
N HIS A 165 -1.76 -7.19 -15.38
CA HIS A 165 -2.01 -6.08 -14.47
C HIS A 165 -3.14 -5.16 -15.00
N ILE A 166 -3.17 -4.87 -16.31
CA ILE A 166 -4.24 -4.10 -16.94
C ILE A 166 -5.58 -4.83 -16.77
N THR A 167 -5.60 -6.15 -16.97
CA THR A 167 -6.79 -6.98 -16.83
C THR A 167 -7.30 -7.00 -15.40
N LEU A 168 -6.42 -7.20 -14.41
CA LEU A 168 -6.75 -7.15 -13.00
C LEU A 168 -7.27 -5.77 -12.58
N THR A 169 -6.65 -4.69 -13.04
CA THR A 169 -7.08 -3.33 -12.76
C THR A 169 -8.45 -3.02 -13.38
N ARG A 170 -8.73 -3.52 -14.57
CA ARG A 170 -10.06 -3.40 -15.20
C ARG A 170 -11.12 -4.19 -14.43
N ALA A 171 -10.81 -5.41 -14.02
CA ALA A 171 -11.72 -6.24 -13.21
C ALA A 171 -12.01 -5.58 -11.85
N SER A 172 -11.03 -4.98 -11.19
CA SER A 172 -11.22 -4.28 -9.91
C SER A 172 -12.06 -3.01 -10.05
N LYS A 173 -11.97 -2.28 -11.17
CA LYS A 173 -12.81 -1.10 -11.44
C LYS A 173 -14.29 -1.43 -11.67
N GLY A 174 -14.61 -2.67 -12.03
CA GLY A 174 -16.00 -3.13 -12.17
C GLY A 174 -16.70 -3.38 -10.84
N ILE A 175 -15.97 -3.39 -9.72
CA ILE A 175 -16.55 -3.46 -8.39
C ILE A 175 -16.97 -2.05 -7.99
N GLU A 176 -18.22 -1.69 -8.26
CA GLU A 176 -18.79 -0.44 -7.76
C GLU A 176 -18.95 -0.54 -6.23
N ILE A 177 -17.93 -0.03 -5.53
CA ILE A 177 -17.88 0.02 -4.07
C ILE A 177 -19.17 0.63 -3.51
N SER A 178 -19.70 1.67 -4.16
CA SER A 178 -20.96 2.32 -3.81
C SER A 178 -22.16 1.37 -3.77
N LYS A 179 -22.29 0.47 -4.74
CA LYS A 179 -23.41 -0.50 -4.77
C LYS A 179 -23.29 -1.60 -3.71
N ILE A 180 -22.09 -2.03 -3.39
CA ILE A 180 -21.85 -3.00 -2.32
C ILE A 180 -22.25 -2.38 -0.98
N GLU A 181 -21.90 -1.14 -0.77
CA GLU A 181 -22.11 -0.45 0.49
C GLU A 181 -23.57 -0.01 0.70
N GLU A 182 -24.24 0.47 -0.33
CA GLU A 182 -25.68 0.76 -0.24
C GLU A 182 -26.50 -0.47 0.17
N LYS A 183 -26.10 -1.65 -0.28
CA LYS A 183 -26.75 -2.90 0.10
C LYS A 183 -26.45 -3.32 1.53
N ASN A 184 -25.23 -3.06 1.99
CA ASN A 184 -24.72 -3.54 3.28
C ASN A 184 -25.17 -2.66 4.47
N PHE A 185 -25.37 -1.35 4.28
CA PHE A 185 -25.68 -0.40 5.34
C PHE A 185 -27.12 0.17 5.21
N ASN A 186 -28.05 -0.60 4.66
CA ASN A 186 -29.42 -0.13 4.36
C ASN A 186 -30.46 -0.48 5.43
N SER A 187 -30.12 -1.26 6.46
CA SER A 187 -31.06 -1.58 7.52
C SER A 187 -31.46 -0.33 8.34
N ASN A 188 -32.59 -0.43 9.03
CA ASN A 188 -33.06 0.67 9.87
C ASN A 188 -32.04 1.05 10.96
N GLU A 189 -31.33 0.06 11.50
CA GLU A 189 -30.30 0.31 12.50
C GLU A 189 -29.18 1.18 11.94
N TRP A 190 -28.68 0.89 10.72
CA TRP A 190 -27.64 1.69 10.09
C TRP A 190 -28.08 3.13 9.80
N LYS A 191 -29.35 3.35 9.45
CA LYS A 191 -29.93 4.71 9.30
C LYS A 191 -29.95 5.47 10.62
N ILE A 192 -30.29 4.78 11.72
CA ILE A 192 -30.26 5.36 13.07
C ILE A 192 -28.82 5.65 13.48
N PHE A 193 -27.88 4.74 13.22
CA PHE A 193 -26.45 4.97 13.49
C PHE A 193 -25.96 6.22 12.76
N ALA A 194 -26.28 6.37 11.48
CA ALA A 194 -25.92 7.53 10.67
C ALA A 194 -26.48 8.86 11.20
N SER A 195 -27.71 8.85 11.72
CA SER A 195 -28.42 10.09 12.10
C SER A 195 -28.24 10.48 13.58
N LYS A 196 -28.00 9.51 14.45
CA LYS A 196 -28.05 9.72 15.91
C LYS A 196 -26.70 9.61 16.62
N TYR A 197 -25.65 9.14 15.94
CA TYR A 197 -24.30 9.05 16.48
C TYR A 197 -23.34 10.01 15.75
N LYS A 198 -22.25 10.37 16.41
CA LYS A 198 -21.23 11.30 15.88
C LYS A 198 -19.89 10.61 15.66
N HIS A 199 -19.64 9.52 16.39
CA HIS A 199 -18.35 8.86 16.44
C HIS A 199 -18.50 7.36 16.25
N ILE A 200 -17.52 6.77 15.59
CA ILE A 200 -17.31 5.33 15.48
C ILE A 200 -15.96 5.02 16.13
N ASN A 201 -15.97 4.20 17.15
CA ASN A 201 -14.76 3.77 17.85
C ASN A 201 -14.57 2.26 17.70
N TYR A 202 -13.46 1.88 17.07
CA TYR A 202 -12.96 0.54 17.24
C TYR A 202 -12.44 0.37 18.66
N VAL A 203 -12.95 -0.66 19.32
CA VAL A 203 -12.45 -1.12 20.61
C VAL A 203 -11.11 -1.79 20.33
N PHE A 204 -10.04 -1.27 20.92
CA PHE A 204 -8.66 -1.65 20.66
C PHE A 204 -8.28 -1.49 19.16
N PRO A 205 -8.11 -0.25 18.69
CA PRO A 205 -7.69 -0.02 17.32
C PRO A 205 -6.28 -0.58 17.11
N VAL A 206 -6.18 -1.55 16.22
CA VAL A 206 -4.91 -2.11 15.77
C VAL A 206 -4.43 -1.40 14.50
N HIS A 207 -3.17 -1.60 14.12
CA HIS A 207 -2.55 -0.98 12.95
C HIS A 207 -3.39 -1.08 11.67
N VAL A 208 -4.06 -2.22 11.46
CA VAL A 208 -5.01 -2.44 10.34
C VAL A 208 -6.24 -3.14 10.90
N PRO A 209 -7.23 -2.39 11.41
CA PRO A 209 -8.44 -3.01 11.95
C PRO A 209 -9.20 -3.77 10.87
N HIS A 210 -9.79 -4.90 11.24
CA HIS A 210 -10.57 -5.70 10.32
C HIS A 210 -11.77 -4.89 9.77
N ASN A 211 -11.99 -4.94 8.45
CA ASN A 211 -13.10 -4.25 7.78
C ASN A 211 -13.15 -2.71 7.95
N TRP A 212 -12.02 -2.09 8.31
CA TRP A 212 -11.98 -0.65 8.55
C TRP A 212 -12.38 0.20 7.33
N GLN A 213 -12.08 -0.27 6.11
CA GLN A 213 -12.38 0.49 4.88
C GLN A 213 -13.87 0.71 4.71
N GLN A 214 -14.68 -0.32 4.97
CA GLN A 214 -16.14 -0.25 4.83
C GLN A 214 -16.73 0.72 5.86
N LEU A 215 -16.31 0.61 7.11
CA LEU A 215 -16.76 1.53 8.17
C LEU A 215 -16.26 2.95 7.97
N SER A 216 -15.04 3.13 7.45
CA SER A 216 -14.51 4.45 7.11
C SER A 216 -15.31 5.12 6.01
N TYR A 217 -15.73 4.35 5.00
CA TYR A 217 -16.62 4.89 3.97
C TYR A 217 -18.00 5.26 4.54
N PHE A 218 -18.62 4.36 5.33
CA PHE A 218 -19.87 4.65 6.01
C PHE A 218 -19.75 5.91 6.88
N ALA A 219 -18.67 6.04 7.65
CA ALA A 219 -18.40 7.22 8.47
C ALA A 219 -18.28 8.49 7.62
N ALA A 220 -17.50 8.46 6.53
CA ALA A 220 -17.30 9.59 5.64
C ALA A 220 -18.61 10.01 4.96
N LYS A 221 -19.40 9.06 4.44
CA LYS A 221 -20.71 9.32 3.81
C LYS A 221 -21.69 10.01 4.77
N ASN A 222 -21.66 9.64 6.05
CA ASN A 222 -22.58 10.12 7.07
C ASN A 222 -21.97 11.19 8.00
N LYS A 223 -20.76 11.68 7.70
CA LYS A 223 -20.05 12.72 8.47
C LYS A 223 -19.80 12.32 9.94
N LEU A 224 -19.49 11.04 10.16
CA LEU A 224 -19.11 10.52 11.46
C LEU A 224 -17.57 10.52 11.60
N ASN A 225 -17.07 10.77 12.80
CA ASN A 225 -15.66 10.58 13.10
C ASN A 225 -15.36 9.11 13.35
N ILE A 226 -14.19 8.64 12.97
CA ILE A 226 -13.75 7.27 13.18
C ILE A 226 -12.31 7.22 13.67
N ASN A 227 -12.00 6.32 14.61
CA ASN A 227 -10.66 6.12 15.14
C ASN A 227 -9.89 4.98 14.46
N ALA A 228 -10.41 4.43 13.37
CA ALA A 228 -9.81 3.34 12.63
C ALA A 228 -9.26 3.80 11.29
N GLY A 229 -8.15 3.22 10.87
CA GLY A 229 -7.51 3.50 9.60
C GLY A 229 -6.25 2.67 9.40
N TYR A 230 -5.64 2.82 8.24
CA TYR A 230 -4.30 2.30 8.00
C TYR A 230 -3.27 3.33 8.47
N TRP A 231 -2.64 3.05 9.59
CA TRP A 231 -1.64 3.94 10.17
C TRP A 231 -0.23 3.48 9.79
N ALA A 232 0.46 4.25 8.98
CA ALA A 232 1.87 3.98 8.66
C ALA A 232 2.79 4.10 9.89
N ARG A 233 2.39 4.94 10.86
CA ARG A 233 3.02 5.10 12.17
C ARG A 233 1.94 5.34 13.20
N HIS A 234 2.07 4.71 14.34
CA HIS A 234 1.20 4.92 15.49
C HIS A 234 2.03 5.28 16.73
N ASN A 235 1.39 5.93 17.67
CA ASN A 235 1.99 6.26 18.95
C ASN A 235 1.64 5.15 19.95
N GLU A 236 2.58 4.25 20.20
CA GLU A 236 2.39 3.10 21.10
C GLU A 236 1.96 3.50 22.51
N ILE A 237 2.44 4.65 23.01
CA ILE A 237 2.06 5.15 24.35
C ILE A 237 0.58 5.57 24.36
N ALA A 238 0.16 6.32 23.32
CA ALA A 238 -1.24 6.74 23.19
C ALA A 238 -2.18 5.55 22.96
N GLU A 239 -1.74 4.56 22.21
CA GLU A 239 -2.49 3.32 21.97
C GLU A 239 -2.69 2.54 23.27
N ARG A 240 -1.63 2.34 24.05
CA ARG A 240 -1.72 1.65 25.35
C ARG A 240 -2.66 2.36 26.30
N LYS A 241 -2.53 3.68 26.45
CA LYS A 241 -3.44 4.47 27.27
C LYS A 241 -4.89 4.36 26.86
N TYR A 242 -5.15 4.40 25.54
CA TYR A 242 -6.49 4.24 25.00
C TYR A 242 -7.05 2.83 25.27
N THR A 243 -6.22 1.80 25.19
CA THR A 243 -6.60 0.41 25.51
C THR A 243 -7.02 0.30 26.97
N GLU A 244 -6.20 0.78 27.92
CA GLU A 244 -6.51 0.77 29.35
C GLU A 244 -7.80 1.52 29.67
N GLU A 245 -8.00 2.71 29.11
CA GLU A 245 -9.23 3.50 29.30
C GLU A 245 -10.46 2.78 28.73
N THR A 246 -10.29 2.04 27.61
CA THR A 246 -11.38 1.31 26.95
C THR A 246 -11.76 0.06 27.74
N GLU A 247 -10.80 -0.65 28.30
CA GLU A 247 -11.05 -1.78 29.20
C GLU A 247 -11.89 -1.37 30.42
N ILE A 248 -11.50 -0.28 31.09
CA ILE A 248 -12.26 0.27 32.22
C ILE A 248 -13.69 0.61 31.81
N ARG A 249 -13.90 1.17 30.63
CA ARG A 249 -15.26 1.50 30.12
C ARG A 249 -16.11 0.25 29.89
N ILE A 250 -15.53 -0.82 29.37
CA ILE A 250 -16.24 -2.09 29.12
C ILE A 250 -16.60 -2.72 30.45
N GLU A 251 -15.67 -2.81 31.39
CA GLU A 251 -15.88 -3.39 32.71
C GLU A 251 -16.93 -2.64 33.53
N SER A 252 -16.91 -1.31 33.46
CA SER A 252 -17.88 -0.45 34.17
C SER A 252 -19.21 -0.28 33.44
N ASN A 253 -19.35 -0.78 32.21
CA ASN A 253 -20.50 -0.60 31.30
C ASN A 253 -20.86 0.89 31.10
N VAL A 254 -19.86 1.77 31.06
CA VAL A 254 -20.02 3.22 30.89
C VAL A 254 -19.51 3.63 29.51
N TYR A 255 -20.44 3.98 28.64
CA TYR A 255 -20.16 4.35 27.25
C TYR A 255 -20.60 5.77 26.93
N ASP A 256 -19.89 6.43 25.99
CA ASP A 256 -20.33 7.71 25.45
C ASP A 256 -21.58 7.51 24.58
N LYS A 257 -22.64 8.25 24.90
CA LYS A 257 -23.95 8.18 24.24
C LYS A 257 -23.91 8.50 22.74
N ASN A 258 -22.91 9.24 22.27
CA ASN A 258 -22.79 9.66 20.87
C ASN A 258 -21.82 8.78 20.05
N THR A 259 -21.29 7.72 20.64
CA THR A 259 -20.26 6.87 20.04
C THR A 259 -20.79 5.46 19.81
N LEU A 260 -20.56 4.92 18.61
CA LEU A 260 -20.73 3.50 18.28
C LEU A 260 -19.42 2.78 18.57
N TYR A 261 -19.50 1.64 19.24
CA TYR A 261 -18.32 0.83 19.58
C TYR A 261 -18.29 -0.44 18.75
N PHE A 262 -17.18 -0.67 18.02
CA PHE A 262 -16.96 -1.83 17.18
C PHE A 262 -15.91 -2.74 17.81
N PHE A 263 -16.28 -4.01 18.03
CA PHE A 263 -15.44 -5.01 18.68
C PHE A 263 -14.80 -5.93 17.64
N ASN A 264 -13.47 -5.93 17.56
CA ASN A 264 -12.70 -6.93 16.84
C ASN A 264 -12.47 -8.19 17.69
N ASP A 265 -12.28 -7.99 18.99
CA ASP A 265 -12.04 -9.03 19.96
C ASP A 265 -13.36 -9.66 20.43
N ILE A 266 -13.43 -10.99 20.43
CA ILE A 266 -14.64 -11.72 20.78
C ILE A 266 -14.86 -11.76 22.30
N ASP A 267 -13.80 -11.81 23.09
CA ASP A 267 -13.90 -11.93 24.54
C ASP A 267 -14.45 -10.64 25.16
N TYR A 268 -13.93 -9.50 24.71
CA TYR A 268 -14.47 -8.20 25.12
C TYR A 268 -15.87 -7.93 24.58
N TRP A 269 -16.22 -8.49 23.43
CA TRP A 269 -17.59 -8.46 22.92
C TRP A 269 -18.57 -9.24 23.82
N ILE A 270 -18.18 -10.44 24.25
CA ILE A 270 -18.97 -11.27 25.16
C ILE A 270 -19.12 -10.55 26.50
N LEU A 271 -18.02 -10.01 27.06
CA LEU A 271 -18.05 -9.23 28.29
C LEU A 271 -19.01 -8.03 28.19
N ALA A 272 -18.93 -7.26 27.11
CA ALA A 272 -19.83 -6.12 26.89
C ALA A 272 -21.29 -6.54 26.79
N LYS A 273 -21.57 -7.72 26.20
CA LYS A 273 -22.91 -8.28 26.11
C LYS A 273 -23.45 -8.72 27.47
N GLU A 274 -22.63 -9.39 28.29
CA GLU A 274 -22.99 -9.82 29.65
C GLU A 274 -23.25 -8.63 30.57
N LYS A 275 -22.43 -7.57 30.49
CA LYS A 275 -22.58 -6.36 31.28
C LYS A 275 -23.80 -5.49 30.91
N ASN A 276 -24.38 -5.72 29.73
CA ASN A 276 -25.55 -4.96 29.26
C ASN A 276 -26.88 -5.50 29.84
N GLU A 277 -26.92 -5.83 31.12
CA GLU A 277 -28.07 -6.46 31.79
C GLU A 277 -29.37 -5.63 31.72
N LEU A 278 -29.29 -4.30 31.64
CA LEU A 278 -30.44 -3.40 31.61
C LEU A 278 -31.03 -3.17 30.22
N GLY A 279 -30.47 -3.78 29.16
CA GLY A 279 -31.00 -3.68 27.80
C GLY A 279 -31.04 -2.29 27.16
N LYS A 280 -30.46 -1.27 27.80
CA LYS A 280 -30.46 0.12 27.29
C LYS A 280 -29.62 0.31 26.00
N ASN A 281 -28.58 -0.51 25.84
CA ASN A 281 -27.72 -0.46 24.69
C ASN A 281 -28.10 -1.57 23.70
N LEU A 282 -28.02 -1.26 22.42
CA LEU A 282 -28.09 -2.31 21.40
C LEU A 282 -26.72 -2.98 21.31
N VAL A 283 -26.70 -4.29 21.56
CA VAL A 283 -25.51 -5.13 21.40
C VAL A 283 -25.84 -6.17 20.34
N LYS A 284 -25.34 -5.98 19.11
CA LYS A 284 -25.74 -6.78 17.95
C LYS A 284 -24.57 -7.09 17.03
N GLU A 285 -24.54 -8.31 16.53
CA GLU A 285 -23.64 -8.71 15.45
C GLU A 285 -24.35 -8.57 14.10
N PHE A 286 -23.71 -7.86 13.17
CA PHE A 286 -24.17 -7.69 11.82
C PHE A 286 -23.29 -8.50 10.87
N ILE A 287 -23.91 -9.36 10.07
CA ILE A 287 -23.23 -10.15 9.06
C ILE A 287 -23.41 -9.47 7.70
N ILE A 288 -22.31 -9.14 7.06
CA ILE A 288 -22.29 -8.52 5.74
C ILE A 288 -21.80 -9.54 4.71
N GLN A 289 -22.63 -9.85 3.73
CA GLN A 289 -22.40 -10.92 2.75
C GLN A 289 -21.35 -10.63 1.67
N LYS A 290 -20.85 -9.40 1.55
CA LYS A 290 -19.79 -9.06 0.58
C LYS A 290 -18.83 -8.05 1.19
N CYS A 291 -17.62 -8.48 1.40
CA CYS A 291 -16.53 -7.66 1.87
C CYS A 291 -15.68 -7.14 0.71
N ILE A 292 -15.05 -5.97 0.87
CA ILE A 292 -14.32 -5.27 -0.20
C ILE A 292 -13.12 -6.09 -0.72
N PHE A 293 -12.52 -6.97 0.07
CA PHE A 293 -11.32 -7.72 -0.32
C PHE A 293 -11.52 -9.23 -0.50
N GLY A 294 -12.65 -9.63 -1.09
CA GLY A 294 -12.86 -11.03 -1.51
C GLY A 294 -13.15 -12.02 -0.38
N GLN A 295 -13.39 -11.55 0.84
CA GLN A 295 -13.95 -12.37 1.90
C GLN A 295 -15.46 -12.51 1.68
N ASN A 296 -15.98 -13.72 1.83
CA ASN A 296 -17.39 -13.98 1.57
C ASN A 296 -18.32 -13.35 2.60
N GLU A 297 -17.85 -13.16 3.85
CA GLU A 297 -18.62 -12.59 4.95
C GLU A 297 -17.75 -11.72 5.86
N CYS A 298 -18.32 -10.61 6.34
CA CYS A 298 -17.71 -9.75 7.35
C CYS A 298 -18.67 -9.57 8.51
N ASN A 299 -18.18 -9.80 9.71
CA ASN A 299 -18.96 -9.62 10.92
C ASN A 299 -18.59 -8.31 11.60
N PHE A 300 -19.61 -7.49 11.88
CA PHE A 300 -19.48 -6.30 12.69
C PHE A 300 -20.18 -6.50 14.02
N ARG A 301 -19.43 -6.51 15.11
CA ARG A 301 -19.94 -6.56 16.47
C ARG A 301 -20.04 -5.17 17.02
N ILE A 302 -21.26 -4.71 17.25
CA ILE A 302 -21.55 -3.30 17.55
C ILE A 302 -22.26 -3.19 18.88
N LEU A 303 -21.76 -2.28 19.72
CA LEU A 303 -22.48 -1.75 20.86
C LEU A 303 -22.88 -0.31 20.58
N ALA A 304 -24.19 -0.04 20.61
CA ALA A 304 -24.76 1.30 20.39
C ALA A 304 -25.44 1.77 21.68
N PRO A 305 -24.80 2.70 22.42
CA PRO A 305 -25.35 3.19 23.69
C PRO A 305 -26.67 3.95 23.51
N ASN A 306 -27.60 3.74 24.43
CA ASN A 306 -28.93 4.38 24.48
C ASN A 306 -29.72 4.22 23.15
N TYR A 307 -29.57 3.09 22.47
CA TYR A 307 -30.19 2.86 21.16
C TYR A 307 -31.71 2.91 21.22
N LEU A 308 -32.33 2.34 22.23
CA LEU A 308 -33.80 2.29 22.36
C LEU A 308 -34.39 3.70 22.49
N GLU A 309 -33.82 4.55 23.35
CA GLU A 309 -34.23 5.97 23.49
C GLU A 309 -34.15 6.70 22.16
N LYS A 310 -33.06 6.51 21.41
CA LYS A 310 -32.82 7.13 20.11
C LYS A 310 -33.70 6.57 18.98
N HIS A 311 -34.18 5.35 19.12
CA HIS A 311 -35.06 4.69 18.17
C HIS A 311 -36.50 5.28 18.30
N GLU A 312 -37.01 5.47 19.49
CA GLU A 312 -38.31 6.08 19.75
C GLU A 312 -38.37 7.50 19.20
N ASP A 313 -37.34 8.33 19.44
CA ASP A 313 -37.22 9.68 18.85
C ASP A 313 -37.16 9.71 17.31
N ALA A 314 -36.82 8.61 16.67
CA ALA A 314 -36.76 8.52 15.21
C ALA A 314 -38.09 8.13 14.56
N ILE A 315 -38.98 7.48 15.32
CA ILE A 315 -40.33 7.07 14.90
C ILE A 315 -41.34 8.22 15.09
N THR A 316 -41.09 9.10 16.07
CA THR A 316 -41.97 10.23 16.44
C THR A 316 -41.73 11.51 15.62
N LYS A 317 -40.74 11.51 14.73
CA LYS A 317 -40.45 12.59 13.76
C LYS A 317 -40.72 12.15 12.33
#